data_6a3331dcd8fed27893955cbfad10ca06
#
_entry.id   6a3331dcd8fed27893955cbfad10ca06
#
_cell.length_a   1.000
_cell.length_b   1.000
_cell.length_c   1.000
_cell.angle_alpha   90.00
_cell.angle_beta   90.00
_cell.angle_gamma   90.00
#
_symmetry.space_group_name_H-M   'P 1'
#
loop_
_entity.id
_entity.type
_entity.pdbx_description
1 polymer ?
#
loop_
_entity_poly.entity_id
_entity_poly.type
_entity_poly.pdbx_seq_one_letter_code
_entity_poly.pdbx_strand_id
1 'polypeptide(L)'
;DKFTDGNGIKGWAFRIGRNNVDVGTAGSNLDTDTYNITFYSTSPIEDDTKFLDSIIGFGKLSSDLLTVLDGKRTTAERDGRQIYGTIRIKDEIKKDNLTLIPSGRFDIGHTYLKFYKESGPGAIDVEGQSITSKKIRASLTAFEDLSNNKYDIKRHGKIEYIADIDRSSDFKYTYVGDSSVNFNDTLHSGALHNISGEIGIDIVLPDRFSIF
;
A
#
# COMPACT_ATOMS: atom_id res chain seq x y z
N ASP A 1 -7.15 0.59 -19.40
CA ASP A 1 -7.85 1.48 -20.33
C ASP A 1 -8.46 2.65 -19.57
N LYS A 2 -8.29 3.87 -20.10
CA LYS A 2 -8.84 5.10 -19.53
C LYS A 2 -10.13 5.43 -20.29
N PHE A 3 -11.24 5.49 -19.57
CA PHE A 3 -12.50 5.97 -20.12
C PHE A 3 -12.64 7.44 -19.77
N THR A 4 -12.64 8.30 -20.78
CA THR A 4 -12.87 9.74 -20.63
C THR A 4 -14.30 10.01 -21.03
N ASP A 5 -15.16 10.39 -20.10
CA ASP A 5 -16.58 10.69 -20.34
C ASP A 5 -16.87 12.20 -20.40
N GLY A 6 -15.84 13.02 -20.57
CA GLY A 6 -15.91 14.49 -20.58
C GLY A 6 -15.87 15.13 -19.19
N ASN A 7 -16.19 14.39 -18.11
CA ASN A 7 -16.25 14.88 -16.73
C ASN A 7 -15.25 14.23 -15.78
N GLY A 8 -14.31 13.44 -16.29
CA GLY A 8 -13.30 12.79 -15.47
C GLY A 8 -12.65 11.59 -16.13
N ILE A 9 -11.80 10.89 -15.38
CA ILE A 9 -11.10 9.69 -15.83
C ILE A 9 -11.53 8.54 -14.96
N LYS A 10 -11.92 7.42 -15.59
CA LYS A 10 -12.22 6.15 -14.91
C LYS A 10 -11.40 5.04 -15.55
N GLY A 11 -11.06 4.06 -14.76
CA GLY A 11 -10.31 2.94 -15.29
C GLY A 11 -10.21 1.79 -14.29
N TRP A 12 -9.50 0.77 -14.73
CA TRP A 12 -9.15 -0.37 -13.90
C TRP A 12 -7.70 -0.78 -14.13
N ALA A 13 -7.13 -1.45 -13.15
CA ALA A 13 -5.78 -1.98 -13.21
C ALA A 13 -5.77 -3.37 -12.59
N PHE A 14 -4.93 -4.23 -13.14
CA PHE A 14 -4.61 -5.54 -12.59
C PHE A 14 -3.13 -5.55 -12.18
N ARG A 15 -2.85 -6.09 -10.99
CA ARG A 15 -1.49 -6.21 -10.47
C ARG A 15 -1.22 -7.64 -10.01
N ILE A 16 -0.09 -8.16 -10.44
CA ILE A 16 0.54 -9.36 -9.89
C ILE A 16 1.81 -8.91 -9.17
N GLY A 17 2.02 -9.39 -7.96
CA GLY A 17 3.23 -9.09 -7.19
C GLY A 17 3.70 -10.31 -6.44
N ARG A 18 5.02 -10.40 -6.25
CA ARG A 18 5.67 -11.38 -5.39
C ARG A 18 6.57 -10.65 -4.41
N ASN A 19 6.45 -10.99 -3.14
CA ASN A 19 7.32 -10.50 -2.08
C ASN A 19 8.01 -11.70 -1.44
N ASN A 20 9.30 -11.55 -1.21
CA ASN A 20 10.10 -12.47 -0.41
C ASN A 20 10.66 -11.68 0.78
N VAL A 21 10.44 -12.17 1.98
CA VAL A 21 10.87 -11.50 3.22
C VAL A 21 11.62 -12.50 4.07
N ASP A 22 12.92 -12.27 4.26
CA ASP A 22 13.72 -12.99 5.22
C ASP A 22 13.43 -12.45 6.63
N VAL A 23 13.11 -13.34 7.56
CA VAL A 23 12.77 -13.00 8.94
C VAL A 23 13.90 -13.38 9.87
N GLY A 24 14.58 -12.37 10.42
CA GLY A 24 15.73 -12.58 11.31
C GLY A 24 16.94 -13.16 10.58
N THR A 25 17.86 -13.77 11.33
CA THR A 25 19.13 -14.33 10.83
C THR A 25 19.15 -15.86 10.80
N ALA A 26 18.09 -16.52 11.29
CA ALA A 26 18.02 -17.98 11.41
C ALA A 26 17.55 -18.70 10.12
N GLY A 27 17.20 -17.95 9.06
CA GLY A 27 16.74 -18.47 7.79
C GLY A 27 15.23 -18.71 7.72
N SER A 28 14.44 -18.07 8.57
CA SER A 28 12.98 -17.98 8.40
C SER A 28 12.65 -17.10 7.20
N ASN A 29 11.62 -17.48 6.44
CA ASN A 29 11.24 -16.80 5.22
C ASN A 29 9.72 -16.77 5.04
N LEU A 30 9.23 -15.70 4.41
CA LEU A 30 7.85 -15.53 4.00
C LEU A 30 7.79 -15.12 2.54
N ASP A 31 7.35 -16.01 1.68
CA ASP A 31 7.06 -15.75 0.28
C ASP A 31 5.57 -15.47 0.10
N THR A 32 5.20 -14.36 -0.53
CA THR A 32 3.80 -14.00 -0.75
C THR A 32 3.56 -13.59 -2.19
N ASP A 33 2.68 -14.31 -2.87
CA ASP A 33 2.12 -13.94 -4.15
C ASP A 33 0.83 -13.15 -3.96
N THR A 34 0.68 -12.05 -4.69
CA THR A 34 -0.49 -11.17 -4.62
C THR A 34 -1.10 -10.95 -6.00
N TYR A 35 -2.43 -10.98 -6.06
CA TYR A 35 -3.22 -10.72 -7.26
C TYR A 35 -4.28 -9.68 -6.90
N ASN A 36 -4.26 -8.52 -7.56
CA ASN A 36 -5.18 -7.44 -7.25
C ASN A 36 -5.87 -6.93 -8.51
N ILE A 37 -7.15 -6.63 -8.38
CA ILE A 37 -7.90 -5.81 -9.34
C ILE A 37 -8.31 -4.51 -8.64
N THR A 38 -8.12 -3.41 -9.31
CA THR A 38 -8.37 -2.06 -8.78
C THR A 38 -9.19 -1.27 -9.79
N PHE A 39 -10.24 -0.63 -9.32
CA PHE A 39 -11.02 0.36 -10.07
C PHE A 39 -10.71 1.74 -9.52
N TYR A 40 -10.55 2.71 -10.39
CA TYR A 40 -10.25 4.07 -10.00
C TYR A 40 -11.05 5.08 -10.81
N SER A 41 -11.29 6.23 -10.19
CA SER A 41 -11.97 7.36 -10.80
C SER A 41 -11.34 8.64 -10.29
N THR A 42 -11.15 9.61 -11.20
CA THR A 42 -10.86 11.00 -10.88
C THR A 42 -11.92 11.85 -11.53
N SER A 43 -12.64 12.63 -10.74
CA SER A 43 -13.74 13.49 -11.23
C SER A 43 -13.55 14.92 -10.70
N PRO A 44 -13.81 15.97 -11.49
CA PRO A 44 -13.89 17.32 -10.97
C PRO A 44 -15.08 17.44 -10.00
N ILE A 45 -14.97 18.28 -8.96
CA ILE A 45 -16.01 18.45 -7.93
C ILE A 45 -16.82 19.73 -8.19
N GLU A 46 -16.20 20.88 -8.17
CA GLU A 46 -16.88 22.19 -8.28
C GLU A 46 -16.36 22.98 -9.47
N ASP A 47 -15.05 23.12 -9.52
CA ASP A 47 -14.31 23.84 -10.56
C ASP A 47 -13.33 22.89 -11.23
N ASP A 48 -12.78 23.30 -12.36
CA ASP A 48 -11.73 22.53 -13.07
C ASP A 48 -10.41 22.41 -12.29
N THR A 49 -10.35 22.94 -11.06
CA THR A 49 -9.17 22.87 -10.19
C THR A 49 -9.28 21.85 -9.10
N LYS A 50 -10.52 21.50 -8.67
CA LYS A 50 -10.77 20.58 -7.57
C LYS A 50 -11.21 19.21 -8.07
N PHE A 51 -10.57 18.16 -7.55
CA PHE A 51 -10.81 16.79 -7.99
C PHE A 51 -11.04 15.86 -6.81
N LEU A 52 -11.95 14.92 -7.04
CA LEU A 52 -12.17 13.75 -6.20
C LEU A 52 -11.57 12.52 -6.87
N ASP A 53 -10.58 11.91 -6.23
CA ASP A 53 -10.08 10.60 -6.62
C ASP A 53 -10.71 9.54 -5.72
N SER A 54 -11.20 8.48 -6.33
CA SER A 54 -11.79 7.33 -5.66
C SER A 54 -11.15 6.05 -6.18
N ILE A 55 -10.78 5.15 -5.27
CA ILE A 55 -10.18 3.86 -5.60
C ILE A 55 -10.90 2.80 -4.77
N ILE A 56 -11.21 1.67 -5.40
CA ILE A 56 -11.62 0.44 -4.72
C ILE A 56 -10.88 -0.74 -5.35
N GLY A 57 -10.39 -1.64 -4.52
CA GLY A 57 -9.67 -2.80 -5.00
C GLY A 57 -9.93 -4.05 -4.19
N PHE A 58 -9.73 -5.18 -4.85
CA PHE A 58 -9.88 -6.53 -4.29
C PHE A 58 -8.61 -7.32 -4.59
N GLY A 59 -8.17 -8.10 -3.62
CA GLY A 59 -6.96 -8.89 -3.77
C GLY A 59 -7.07 -10.29 -3.17
N LYS A 60 -6.24 -11.17 -3.72
CA LYS A 60 -5.93 -12.48 -3.17
C LYS A 60 -4.46 -12.52 -2.81
N LEU A 61 -4.15 -13.13 -1.67
CA LEU A 61 -2.78 -13.39 -1.21
C LEU A 61 -2.61 -14.91 -1.08
N SER A 62 -1.43 -15.40 -1.43
CA SER A 62 -1.02 -16.78 -1.17
C SER A 62 0.40 -16.74 -0.64
N SER A 63 0.62 -17.27 0.55
CA SER A 63 1.89 -17.16 1.26
C SER A 63 2.43 -18.52 1.63
N ASP A 64 3.73 -18.73 1.37
CA ASP A 64 4.52 -19.85 1.83
C ASP A 64 5.37 -19.39 3.02
N LEU A 65 5.25 -20.06 4.14
CA LEU A 65 5.95 -19.76 5.39
C LEU A 65 6.99 -20.81 5.68
N LEU A 66 8.21 -20.39 5.97
CA LEU A 66 9.26 -21.20 6.56
C LEU A 66 9.68 -20.55 7.87
N THR A 67 9.44 -21.23 8.99
CA THR A 67 9.91 -20.79 10.31
C THR A 67 11.09 -21.67 10.74
N VAL A 68 12.17 -21.03 11.17
CA VAL A 68 13.35 -21.70 11.74
C VAL A 68 13.57 -21.21 13.16
N LEU A 69 13.38 -22.09 14.13
CA LEU A 69 13.57 -21.81 15.55
C LEU A 69 14.44 -22.91 16.18
N ASP A 70 15.55 -22.54 16.82
CA ASP A 70 16.51 -23.47 17.44
C ASP A 70 16.95 -24.61 16.50
N GLY A 71 17.18 -24.28 15.23
CA GLY A 71 17.55 -25.25 14.19
C GLY A 71 16.44 -26.19 13.71
N LYS A 72 15.23 -26.07 14.27
CA LYS A 72 14.04 -26.79 13.84
C LYS A 72 13.30 -25.98 12.75
N ARG A 73 12.81 -26.67 11.73
CA ARG A 73 12.09 -26.07 10.62
C ARG A 73 10.64 -26.47 10.66
N THR A 74 9.75 -25.46 10.52
CA THR A 74 8.33 -25.66 10.28
C THR A 74 7.94 -24.96 8.99
N THR A 75 6.98 -25.52 8.28
CA THR A 75 6.46 -24.95 7.02
C THR A 75 4.95 -24.88 7.07
N ALA A 76 4.39 -23.89 6.40
CA ALA A 76 2.95 -23.75 6.20
C ALA A 76 2.65 -22.96 4.94
N GLU A 77 1.40 -23.10 4.47
CA GLU A 77 0.81 -22.26 3.43
C GLU A 77 -0.35 -21.47 4.03
N ARG A 78 -0.49 -20.20 3.64
CA ARG A 78 -1.55 -19.33 4.12
C ARG A 78 -2.15 -18.51 3.00
N ASP A 79 -3.43 -18.69 2.77
CA ASP A 79 -4.21 -17.85 1.86
C ASP A 79 -4.81 -16.64 2.57
N GLY A 80 -5.03 -15.57 1.80
CA GLY A 80 -5.74 -14.38 2.25
C GLY A 80 -6.56 -13.72 1.16
N ARG A 81 -7.44 -12.82 1.58
CA ARG A 81 -8.22 -11.93 0.74
C ARG A 81 -8.16 -10.53 1.31
N GLN A 82 -8.15 -9.55 0.43
CA GLN A 82 -8.19 -8.15 0.85
C GLN A 82 -9.21 -7.36 0.03
N ILE A 83 -9.78 -6.37 0.70
CA ILE A 83 -10.53 -5.28 0.09
C ILE A 83 -9.93 -3.97 0.57
N TYR A 84 -9.77 -3.01 -0.31
CA TYR A 84 -9.25 -1.70 0.05
C TYR A 84 -9.94 -0.59 -0.73
N GLY A 85 -9.93 0.59 -0.15
CA GLY A 85 -10.49 1.78 -0.75
C GLY A 85 -9.72 3.03 -0.36
N THR A 86 -9.77 4.02 -1.24
CA THR A 86 -9.18 5.34 -1.04
C THR A 86 -10.13 6.40 -1.56
N ILE A 87 -10.27 7.48 -0.81
CA ILE A 87 -10.89 8.72 -1.25
C ILE A 87 -9.87 9.83 -1.02
N ARG A 88 -9.60 10.65 -2.05
CA ARG A 88 -8.72 11.81 -1.98
C ARG A 88 -9.38 13.02 -2.60
N ILE A 89 -9.35 14.14 -1.90
CA ILE A 89 -9.71 15.45 -2.44
C ILE A 89 -8.42 16.22 -2.64
N LYS A 90 -8.26 16.82 -3.80
CA LYS A 90 -7.11 17.68 -4.13
C LYS A 90 -7.59 18.94 -4.83
N ASP A 91 -6.82 20.03 -4.71
CA ASP A 91 -7.01 21.29 -5.41
C ASP A 91 -5.73 21.64 -6.19
N GLU A 92 -5.84 22.01 -7.45
CA GLU A 92 -4.71 22.38 -8.32
C GLU A 92 -4.62 23.91 -8.46
N ILE A 93 -3.86 24.54 -7.59
CA ILE A 93 -3.67 26.00 -7.56
C ILE A 93 -2.50 26.36 -8.46
N LYS A 94 -2.79 26.96 -9.60
CA LYS A 94 -1.77 27.38 -10.58
C LYS A 94 -1.45 28.87 -10.43
N LYS A 95 -0.16 29.19 -10.36
CA LYS A 95 0.35 30.55 -10.32
C LYS A 95 1.63 30.62 -11.13
N ASP A 96 1.56 31.25 -12.30
CA ASP A 96 2.67 31.35 -13.27
C ASP A 96 3.21 29.94 -13.63
N ASN A 97 4.47 29.68 -13.35
CA ASN A 97 5.14 28.41 -13.58
C ASN A 97 5.02 27.41 -12.39
N LEU A 98 4.38 27.83 -11.29
CA LEU A 98 4.22 27.03 -10.07
C LEU A 98 2.81 26.48 -9.97
N THR A 99 2.69 25.17 -9.74
CA THR A 99 1.42 24.50 -9.39
C THR A 99 1.55 23.91 -7.99
N LEU A 100 0.65 24.32 -7.08
CA LEU A 100 0.54 23.77 -5.73
C LEU A 100 -0.69 22.85 -5.66
N ILE A 101 -0.51 21.67 -5.07
CA ILE A 101 -1.59 20.69 -4.94
C ILE A 101 -1.71 20.26 -3.47
N PRO A 102 -2.46 21.01 -2.65
CA PRO A 102 -2.89 20.50 -1.35
C PRO A 102 -3.85 19.35 -1.54
N SER A 103 -3.76 18.32 -0.70
CA SER A 103 -4.69 17.20 -0.73
C SER A 103 -4.93 16.59 0.65
N GLY A 104 -6.16 16.09 0.84
CA GLY A 104 -6.57 15.24 1.95
C GLY A 104 -6.97 13.87 1.42
N ARG A 105 -6.53 12.80 2.08
CA ARG A 105 -6.79 11.42 1.65
C ARG A 105 -7.16 10.55 2.84
N PHE A 106 -8.16 9.70 2.64
CA PHE A 106 -8.53 8.63 3.56
C PHE A 106 -8.35 7.28 2.87
N ASP A 107 -7.62 6.38 3.51
CA ASP A 107 -7.41 5.01 3.08
C ASP A 107 -8.03 4.05 4.08
N ILE A 108 -8.73 3.04 3.59
CA ILE A 108 -9.22 1.91 4.37
C ILE A 108 -8.83 0.61 3.68
N GLY A 109 -8.39 -0.36 4.46
CA GLY A 109 -8.09 -1.70 3.99
C GLY A 109 -8.56 -2.74 5.01
N HIS A 110 -9.05 -3.87 4.52
CA HIS A 110 -9.36 -5.03 5.34
C HIS A 110 -8.79 -6.27 4.67
N THR A 111 -7.93 -6.97 5.40
CA THR A 111 -7.31 -8.23 4.95
C THR A 111 -7.75 -9.34 5.89
N TYR A 112 -8.34 -10.38 5.33
CA TYR A 112 -8.63 -11.61 6.02
C TYR A 112 -7.63 -12.68 5.60
N LEU A 113 -6.85 -13.18 6.55
CA LEU A 113 -5.93 -14.29 6.37
C LEU A 113 -6.58 -15.55 6.96
N LYS A 114 -6.63 -16.64 6.18
CA LYS A 114 -7.19 -17.91 6.62
C LYS A 114 -6.37 -18.50 7.77
N PHE A 115 -6.97 -19.43 8.51
CA PHE A 115 -6.23 -20.29 9.42
C PHE A 115 -5.18 -21.10 8.65
N TYR A 116 -4.12 -21.47 9.33
CA TYR A 116 -3.11 -22.39 8.80
C TYR A 116 -2.53 -23.24 9.91
N LYS A 117 -2.00 -24.39 9.52
CA LYS A 117 -1.32 -25.31 10.41
C LYS A 117 0.08 -25.57 9.89
N GLU A 118 1.06 -25.36 10.73
CA GLU A 118 2.44 -25.71 10.43
C GLU A 118 2.66 -27.21 10.47
N SER A 119 3.64 -27.66 9.72
CA SER A 119 4.19 -29.02 9.81
C SER A 119 5.64 -28.98 10.23
N GLY A 120 6.03 -29.89 11.14
CA GLY A 120 7.40 -29.99 11.67
C GLY A 120 7.45 -29.94 13.19
N PRO A 121 8.66 -30.04 13.78
CA PRO A 121 8.84 -30.04 15.23
C PRO A 121 8.56 -28.65 15.83
N GLY A 122 7.63 -28.59 16.79
CA GLY A 122 7.19 -27.34 17.41
C GLY A 122 6.17 -26.55 16.60
N ALA A 123 5.52 -27.21 15.63
CA ALA A 123 4.51 -26.63 14.78
C ALA A 123 3.34 -26.02 15.56
N ILE A 124 2.82 -24.92 15.06
CA ILE A 124 1.65 -24.21 15.60
C ILE A 124 0.45 -24.33 14.65
N ASP A 125 -0.74 -24.27 15.24
CA ASP A 125 -2.02 -24.16 14.55
C ASP A 125 -2.54 -22.74 14.80
N VAL A 126 -2.69 -21.95 13.74
CA VAL A 126 -2.99 -20.53 13.80
C VAL A 126 -4.39 -20.27 13.28
N GLU A 127 -5.20 -19.57 14.06
CA GLU A 127 -6.55 -19.18 13.67
C GLU A 127 -6.56 -18.16 12.50
N GLY A 128 -7.73 -18.00 11.88
CA GLY A 128 -7.96 -16.94 10.91
C GLY A 128 -7.76 -15.55 11.55
N GLN A 129 -7.16 -14.63 10.82
CA GLN A 129 -6.79 -13.31 11.29
C GLN A 129 -7.42 -12.22 10.42
N SER A 130 -8.02 -11.23 11.05
CA SER A 130 -8.53 -10.03 10.39
C SER A 130 -7.64 -8.84 10.71
N ILE A 131 -7.15 -8.19 9.67
CA ILE A 131 -6.29 -7.02 9.77
C ILE A 131 -7.02 -5.86 9.12
N THR A 132 -7.34 -4.84 9.89
CA THR A 132 -7.93 -3.59 9.40
C THR A 132 -6.87 -2.49 9.44
N SER A 133 -6.82 -1.66 8.40
CA SER A 133 -5.96 -0.50 8.31
C SER A 133 -6.80 0.71 7.95
N LYS A 134 -6.65 1.80 8.69
CA LYS A 134 -7.32 3.08 8.42
C LYS A 134 -6.29 4.19 8.54
N LYS A 135 -6.11 4.96 7.45
CA LYS A 135 -5.10 6.02 7.41
C LYS A 135 -5.71 7.32 6.92
N ILE A 136 -5.35 8.41 7.60
CA ILE A 136 -5.62 9.76 7.12
C ILE A 136 -4.30 10.37 6.68
N ARG A 137 -4.32 11.05 5.53
CA ARG A 137 -3.15 11.72 4.98
C ARG A 137 -3.49 13.15 4.62
N ALA A 138 -2.56 14.05 4.90
CA ALA A 138 -2.57 15.42 4.41
C ALA A 138 -1.27 15.67 3.67
N SER A 139 -1.32 16.21 2.46
CA SER A 139 -0.11 16.48 1.68
C SER A 139 -0.18 17.79 0.93
N LEU A 140 1.00 18.36 0.70
CA LEU A 140 1.21 19.46 -0.22
C LEU A 140 2.26 19.02 -1.24
N THR A 141 1.88 19.05 -2.53
CA THR A 141 2.79 18.83 -3.64
C THR A 141 2.98 20.15 -4.38
N ALA A 142 4.21 20.46 -4.76
CA ALA A 142 4.56 21.61 -5.58
C ALA A 142 5.23 21.11 -6.86
N PHE A 143 4.77 21.62 -8.00
CA PHE A 143 5.41 21.43 -9.31
C PHE A 143 5.81 22.79 -9.84
N GLU A 144 7.01 22.89 -10.38
CA GLU A 144 7.47 24.10 -11.05
C GLU A 144 8.00 23.76 -12.44
N ASP A 145 7.46 24.44 -13.45
CA ASP A 145 7.87 24.30 -14.82
C ASP A 145 8.96 25.35 -15.12
N LEU A 146 10.18 24.88 -15.34
CA LEU A 146 11.37 25.68 -15.69
C LEU A 146 11.76 25.49 -17.15
N SER A 147 10.85 24.93 -17.96
CA SER A 147 11.10 24.64 -19.37
C SER A 147 11.42 25.91 -20.16
N ASN A 148 12.27 25.75 -21.14
CA ASN A 148 12.65 26.80 -22.10
C ASN A 148 12.68 26.24 -23.53
N ASN A 149 12.99 27.04 -24.52
CA ASN A 149 12.99 26.64 -25.93
C ASN A 149 13.93 25.46 -26.25
N LYS A 150 14.83 25.09 -25.34
CA LYS A 150 15.84 24.06 -25.55
C LYS A 150 15.64 22.83 -24.69
N TYR A 151 15.06 22.99 -23.50
CA TYR A 151 14.91 21.91 -22.51
C TYR A 151 13.54 21.98 -21.87
N ASP A 152 12.91 20.84 -21.69
CA ASP A 152 11.73 20.67 -20.83
C ASP A 152 12.22 20.24 -19.44
N ILE A 153 12.15 21.14 -18.47
CA ILE A 153 12.65 20.94 -17.11
C ILE A 153 11.50 21.17 -16.14
N LYS A 154 11.16 20.14 -15.37
CA LYS A 154 10.16 20.20 -14.32
C LYS A 154 10.76 19.75 -13.01
N ARG A 155 10.58 20.52 -11.96
CA ARG A 155 10.92 20.09 -10.61
C ARG A 155 9.68 19.93 -9.77
N HIS A 156 9.72 18.99 -8.84
CA HIS A 156 8.64 18.76 -7.92
C HIS A 156 9.13 18.48 -6.51
N GLY A 157 8.28 18.77 -5.54
CA GLY A 157 8.48 18.44 -4.15
C GLY A 157 7.16 18.07 -3.51
N LYS A 158 7.18 17.15 -2.55
CA LYS A 158 6.01 16.73 -1.78
C LYS A 158 6.39 16.62 -0.31
N ILE A 159 5.51 17.08 0.55
CA ILE A 159 5.49 16.74 1.97
C ILE A 159 4.16 16.09 2.28
N GLU A 160 4.18 15.01 3.07
CA GLU A 160 2.98 14.27 3.44
C GLU A 160 3.04 13.88 4.92
N TYR A 161 1.97 14.19 5.64
CA TYR A 161 1.71 13.69 6.98
C TYR A 161 0.72 12.53 6.90
N ILE A 162 0.98 11.46 7.65
CA ILE A 162 0.19 10.24 7.68
C ILE A 162 -0.14 9.91 9.14
N ALA A 163 -1.44 9.80 9.46
CA ALA A 163 -1.92 9.23 10.71
C ALA A 163 -2.50 7.84 10.43
N ASP A 164 -1.93 6.82 11.07
CA ASP A 164 -2.42 5.43 11.02
C ASP A 164 -3.29 5.17 12.25
N ILE A 165 -4.61 5.14 12.06
CA ILE A 165 -5.59 5.11 13.15
C ILE A 165 -5.82 3.69 13.67
N ASP A 166 -5.70 2.68 12.80
CA ASP A 166 -5.97 1.27 13.15
C ASP A 166 -4.76 0.42 12.81
N ARG A 167 -4.03 -0.03 13.84
CA ARG A 167 -2.68 -0.60 13.73
C ARG A 167 -2.52 -1.94 14.41
N SER A 168 -3.58 -2.50 14.96
CA SER A 168 -3.49 -3.76 15.71
C SER A 168 -4.29 -4.88 15.05
N SER A 169 -3.85 -6.09 15.25
CA SER A 169 -4.60 -7.29 14.93
C SER A 169 -4.28 -8.39 15.94
N ASP A 170 -5.28 -9.18 16.27
CA ASP A 170 -5.10 -10.32 17.16
C ASP A 170 -4.50 -11.49 16.39
N PHE A 171 -3.55 -12.15 17.02
CA PHE A 171 -2.90 -13.36 16.54
C PHE A 171 -3.08 -14.47 17.55
N LYS A 172 -3.87 -15.50 17.18
CA LYS A 172 -4.24 -16.61 18.06
C LYS A 172 -3.70 -17.91 17.52
N TYR A 173 -3.07 -18.69 18.40
CA TYR A 173 -2.48 -19.97 18.03
C TYR A 173 -2.46 -20.97 19.19
N THR A 174 -2.32 -22.25 18.84
CA THR A 174 -2.04 -23.37 19.75
C THR A 174 -0.86 -24.15 19.23
N TYR A 175 -0.22 -24.95 20.06
CA TYR A 175 0.76 -25.93 19.58
C TYR A 175 0.03 -27.14 18.99
N VAL A 176 0.48 -27.65 17.84
CA VAL A 176 -0.09 -28.83 17.19
C VAL A 176 0.00 -30.08 18.09
N GLY A 177 1.07 -30.18 18.90
CA GLY A 177 1.27 -31.27 19.85
C GLY A 177 0.51 -31.13 21.16
N ASP A 178 0.01 -29.92 21.49
CA ASP A 178 -0.75 -29.66 22.71
C ASP A 178 -1.72 -28.50 22.49
N SER A 179 -2.95 -28.82 22.17
CA SER A 179 -4.02 -27.86 21.94
C SER A 179 -4.77 -27.40 23.21
N SER A 180 -4.29 -27.81 24.40
CA SER A 180 -4.93 -27.45 25.68
C SER A 180 -4.70 -26.00 26.06
N VAL A 181 -3.65 -25.35 25.53
CA VAL A 181 -3.27 -23.97 25.84
C VAL A 181 -3.45 -23.11 24.60
N ASN A 182 -4.30 -22.09 24.73
CA ASN A 182 -4.50 -21.08 23.69
C ASN A 182 -3.62 -19.85 23.98
N PHE A 183 -2.88 -19.41 22.98
CA PHE A 183 -2.09 -18.20 23.01
C PHE A 183 -2.82 -17.11 22.21
N ASN A 184 -2.82 -15.89 22.74
CA ASN A 184 -3.42 -14.74 22.09
C ASN A 184 -2.49 -13.55 22.26
N ASP A 185 -1.95 -13.07 21.16
CA ASP A 185 -1.09 -11.89 21.08
C ASP A 185 -1.74 -10.81 20.23
N THR A 186 -1.48 -9.55 20.59
CA THR A 186 -1.90 -8.41 19.78
C THR A 186 -0.69 -7.87 19.03
N LEU A 187 -0.70 -7.98 17.72
CA LEU A 187 0.33 -7.45 16.84
C LEU A 187 0.06 -5.98 16.54
N HIS A 188 1.07 -5.14 16.72
CA HIS A 188 1.02 -3.71 16.40
C HIS A 188 1.88 -3.40 15.19
N SER A 189 1.35 -2.64 14.22
CA SER A 189 2.10 -2.19 13.06
C SER A 189 2.56 -0.75 13.22
N GLY A 190 3.83 -0.47 12.90
CA GLY A 190 4.41 0.84 12.65
C GLY A 190 4.14 1.96 13.68
N ALA A 191 4.49 3.18 13.30
CA ALA A 191 4.22 4.39 14.09
C ALA A 191 2.83 4.95 13.80
N LEU A 192 2.19 5.55 14.84
CA LEU A 192 0.90 6.21 14.70
C LEU A 192 0.97 7.42 13.75
N HIS A 193 2.08 8.14 13.77
CA HIS A 193 2.31 9.34 12.98
C HIS A 193 3.59 9.19 12.17
N ASN A 194 3.52 9.54 10.88
CA ASN A 194 4.65 9.53 9.99
C ASN A 194 4.66 10.82 9.17
N ILE A 195 5.85 11.30 8.85
CA ILE A 195 6.05 12.39 7.90
C ILE A 195 6.98 11.87 6.81
N SER A 196 6.61 12.09 5.56
CA SER A 196 7.45 11.78 4.39
C SER A 196 7.68 13.02 3.55
N GLY A 197 8.86 13.08 2.92
CA GLY A 197 9.22 14.10 1.95
C GLY A 197 9.77 13.47 0.68
N GLU A 198 9.50 14.11 -0.45
CA GLU A 198 9.97 13.72 -1.77
C GLU A 198 10.42 14.95 -2.53
N ILE A 199 11.51 14.87 -3.26
CA ILE A 199 12.01 15.91 -4.17
C ILE A 199 12.45 15.21 -5.44
N GLY A 200 12.08 15.77 -6.60
CA GLY A 200 12.48 15.25 -7.89
C GLY A 200 12.64 16.35 -8.93
N ILE A 201 13.37 16.02 -9.97
CA ILE A 201 13.57 16.85 -11.16
C ILE A 201 13.47 15.97 -12.39
N ASP A 202 12.64 16.39 -13.34
CA ASP A 202 12.47 15.72 -14.64
C ASP A 202 13.11 16.61 -15.71
N ILE A 203 13.99 16.05 -16.50
CA ILE A 203 14.67 16.73 -17.60
C ILE A 203 14.44 15.93 -18.89
N VAL A 204 13.78 16.54 -19.86
CA VAL A 204 13.60 15.97 -21.19
C VAL A 204 14.49 16.72 -22.17
N LEU A 205 15.43 15.99 -22.77
CA LEU A 205 16.36 16.50 -23.78
C LEU A 205 15.74 16.41 -25.18
N PRO A 206 16.11 17.34 -26.12
CA PRO A 206 15.51 17.39 -27.47
C PRO A 206 15.64 16.08 -28.26
N ASP A 207 16.64 15.27 -27.98
CA ASP A 207 16.93 14.01 -28.69
C ASP A 207 16.28 12.77 -28.06
N ARG A 208 15.17 12.94 -27.33
CA ARG A 208 14.36 11.87 -26.70
C ARG A 208 15.03 11.09 -25.55
N PHE A 209 16.04 11.65 -24.91
CA PHE A 209 16.52 11.13 -23.63
C PHE A 209 15.76 11.77 -22.47
N SER A 210 15.18 10.95 -21.59
CA SER A 210 14.56 11.42 -20.35
C SER A 210 15.38 10.92 -19.16
N ILE A 211 15.65 11.79 -18.20
CA ILE A 211 16.29 11.47 -16.91
C ILE A 211 15.24 11.73 -15.82
N PHE A 212 14.92 10.67 -15.04
CA PHE A 212 13.92 10.74 -13.96
C PHE A 212 14.61 10.62 -12.60
#